data_fc64540960c78188c79959c99e60c6e1
#
_entry.id   fc64540960c78188c79959c99e60c6e1
#
_cell.length_a   1.000
_cell.length_b   1.000
_cell.length_c   1.000
_cell.angle_alpha   90.00
_cell.angle_beta   90.00
_cell.angle_gamma   90.00
#
_symmetry.space_group_name_H-M   'P 1'
#
loop_
_entity.id
_entity.type
_entity.pdbx_description
1 polymer ?
#
loop_
_entity_poly.entity_id
_entity_poly.type
_entity_poly.pdbx_seq_one_letter_code
_entity_poly.pdbx_strand_id
1 'polypeptide(L)'
;MLGKIAAALLLSLATFAAYAQDKVVYHFDGGLAQATKGLRNIRNHLDIDPKAKIIAVAHAEGVDFLMEGAKTTNGQEFAALVGDLMARGVTFEICEITLKNRNLKKEQFILGPTFTPSGVVRIANLQAREQYAYIKP
;
A
#
# COMPACT_ATOMS: atom_id res chain seq x y z
N MET A 1 -48.09 29.98 -43.10
CA MET A 1 -47.24 30.41 -41.97
C MET A 1 -46.66 29.18 -41.28
N LEU A 2 -45.41 28.90 -41.51
CA LEU A 2 -44.74 27.74 -40.96
C LEU A 2 -44.12 28.09 -39.58
N GLY A 3 -44.75 27.63 -38.52
CA GLY A 3 -44.22 27.75 -37.17
C GLY A 3 -43.02 26.83 -36.98
N LYS A 4 -41.82 27.39 -36.75
CA LYS A 4 -40.63 26.65 -36.43
C LYS A 4 -40.68 26.26 -34.96
N ILE A 5 -40.93 24.97 -34.68
CA ILE A 5 -40.75 24.39 -33.33
C ILE A 5 -39.27 24.07 -33.20
N ALA A 6 -38.56 24.86 -32.45
CA ALA A 6 -37.19 24.60 -32.03
C ALA A 6 -37.26 23.60 -30.87
N ALA A 7 -36.98 22.35 -31.12
CA ALA A 7 -36.78 21.34 -30.09
C ALA A 7 -35.38 21.56 -29.47
N ALA A 8 -35.37 22.18 -28.29
CA ALA A 8 -34.13 22.26 -27.48
C ALA A 8 -33.88 20.91 -26.86
N LEU A 9 -32.90 20.19 -27.42
CA LEU A 9 -32.38 18.93 -26.86
C LEU A 9 -31.48 19.29 -25.67
N LEU A 10 -32.02 19.25 -24.46
CA LEU A 10 -31.26 19.37 -23.24
C LEU A 10 -30.47 18.05 -23.06
N LEU A 11 -29.21 18.04 -23.52
CA LEU A 11 -28.26 16.99 -23.18
C LEU A 11 -27.90 17.19 -21.70
N SER A 12 -28.55 16.45 -20.81
CA SER A 12 -28.12 16.32 -19.41
C SER A 12 -26.83 15.48 -19.40
N LEU A 13 -25.68 16.16 -19.39
CA LEU A 13 -24.42 15.51 -19.02
C LEU A 13 -24.52 15.11 -17.54
N ALA A 14 -24.89 13.85 -17.29
CA ALA A 14 -24.68 13.24 -16.00
C ALA A 14 -23.17 13.10 -15.82
N THR A 15 -22.55 14.05 -15.15
CA THR A 15 -21.19 13.92 -14.67
C THR A 15 -21.21 12.85 -13.59
N PHE A 16 -20.88 11.62 -13.94
CA PHE A 16 -20.49 10.63 -12.97
C PHE A 16 -19.20 11.13 -12.33
N ALA A 17 -19.32 11.70 -11.13
CA ALA A 17 -18.15 11.91 -10.28
C ALA A 17 -17.60 10.51 -9.97
N ALA A 18 -16.61 10.08 -10.77
CA ALA A 18 -15.82 8.91 -10.43
C ALA A 18 -15.10 9.30 -9.12
N TYR A 19 -15.55 8.74 -7.99
CA TYR A 19 -14.81 8.84 -6.76
C TYR A 19 -13.43 8.25 -7.03
N ALA A 20 -12.41 9.11 -7.02
CA ALA A 20 -11.02 8.69 -7.21
C ALA A 20 -10.69 7.68 -6.10
N GLN A 21 -10.14 6.53 -6.48
CA GLN A 21 -9.66 5.51 -5.55
C GLN A 21 -8.56 6.13 -4.66
N ASP A 22 -8.70 6.04 -3.35
CA ASP A 22 -7.67 6.47 -2.43
C ASP A 22 -6.40 5.63 -2.63
N LYS A 23 -5.27 6.32 -2.77
CA LYS A 23 -3.94 5.72 -2.91
C LYS A 23 -3.12 6.09 -1.70
N VAL A 24 -2.60 5.10 -1.00
CA VAL A 24 -1.91 5.30 0.27
C VAL A 24 -0.62 4.50 0.32
N VAL A 25 0.48 5.15 0.70
CA VAL A 25 1.73 4.49 1.03
C VAL A 25 1.89 4.41 2.55
N TYR A 26 2.02 3.20 3.06
CA TYR A 26 2.39 2.92 4.44
C TYR A 26 3.90 2.73 4.53
N HIS A 27 4.56 3.50 5.40
CA HIS A 27 6.00 3.52 5.56
C HIS A 27 6.45 2.75 6.80
N PHE A 28 7.17 1.64 6.60
CA PHE A 28 7.74 0.81 7.66
C PHE A 28 9.26 0.99 7.70
N ASP A 29 9.79 1.55 8.80
CA ASP A 29 11.22 1.74 9.04
C ASP A 29 11.66 1.30 10.44
N GLY A 30 10.71 0.90 11.29
CA GLY A 30 10.94 0.42 12.64
C GLY A 30 10.79 -1.09 12.77
N GLY A 31 11.03 -1.61 13.97
CA GLY A 31 10.98 -3.04 14.25
C GLY A 31 9.57 -3.65 14.29
N LEU A 32 9.48 -4.86 14.84
CA LEU A 32 8.26 -5.68 14.83
C LEU A 32 7.05 -5.04 15.54
N ALA A 33 7.29 -4.15 16.51
CA ALA A 33 6.21 -3.41 17.18
C ALA A 33 5.51 -2.44 16.21
N GLN A 34 6.27 -1.71 15.40
CA GLN A 34 5.72 -0.86 14.35
C GLN A 34 4.97 -1.71 13.31
N ALA A 35 5.54 -2.84 12.90
CA ALA A 35 4.91 -3.75 11.96
C ALA A 35 3.55 -4.26 12.48
N THR A 36 3.47 -4.70 13.71
CA THR A 36 2.21 -5.16 14.34
C THR A 36 1.14 -4.08 14.31
N LYS A 37 1.50 -2.84 14.68
CA LYS A 37 0.60 -1.70 14.64
C LYS A 37 0.20 -1.35 13.21
N GLY A 38 1.16 -1.31 12.29
CA GLY A 38 0.95 -0.93 10.90
C GLY A 38 0.06 -1.90 10.14
N LEU A 39 0.25 -3.21 10.29
CA LEU A 39 -0.60 -4.21 9.65
C LEU A 39 -2.05 -4.14 10.17
N ARG A 40 -2.23 -3.87 11.47
CA ARG A 40 -3.56 -3.62 12.03
C ARG A 40 -4.20 -2.36 11.44
N ASN A 41 -3.42 -1.28 11.28
CA ASN A 41 -3.90 -0.04 10.67
C ASN A 41 -4.32 -0.26 9.21
N ILE A 42 -3.54 -1.00 8.43
CA ILE A 42 -3.88 -1.34 7.04
C ILE A 42 -5.17 -2.15 6.98
N ARG A 43 -5.34 -3.15 7.85
CA ARG A 43 -6.57 -3.93 7.93
C ARG A 43 -7.77 -3.04 8.23
N ASN A 44 -7.68 -2.20 9.27
CA ASN A 44 -8.75 -1.27 9.64
C ASN A 44 -9.08 -0.29 8.50
N HIS A 45 -8.06 0.19 7.77
CA HIS A 45 -8.23 1.04 6.61
C HIS A 45 -9.08 0.34 5.54
N LEU A 46 -8.71 -0.88 5.17
CA LEU A 46 -9.44 -1.67 4.17
C LEU A 46 -10.84 -2.10 4.65
N ASP A 47 -11.07 -2.23 5.94
CA ASP A 47 -12.40 -2.55 6.48
C ASP A 47 -13.38 -1.39 6.26
N ILE A 48 -12.90 -0.15 6.21
CA ILE A 48 -13.71 1.05 5.95
C ILE A 48 -13.69 1.43 4.47
N ASP A 49 -12.52 1.39 3.83
CA ASP A 49 -12.35 1.64 2.39
C ASP A 49 -11.74 0.42 1.68
N PRO A 50 -12.54 -0.57 1.31
CA PRO A 50 -12.05 -1.80 0.68
C PRO A 50 -11.48 -1.58 -0.73
N LYS A 51 -11.67 -0.40 -1.32
CA LYS A 51 -11.15 -0.04 -2.64
C LYS A 51 -9.84 0.72 -2.58
N ALA A 52 -9.36 1.11 -1.39
CA ALA A 52 -8.09 1.81 -1.24
C ALA A 52 -6.94 1.02 -1.87
N LYS A 53 -6.11 1.71 -2.66
CA LYS A 53 -4.89 1.14 -3.21
C LYS A 53 -3.74 1.38 -2.23
N ILE A 54 -3.30 0.33 -1.57
CA ILE A 54 -2.30 0.41 -0.51
C ILE A 54 -0.99 -0.23 -0.96
N ILE A 55 0.11 0.52 -0.82
CA ILE A 55 1.48 0.04 -0.96
C ILE A 55 2.18 0.23 0.39
N ALA A 56 2.72 -0.84 0.93
CA ALA A 56 3.54 -0.84 2.14
C ALA A 56 5.01 -0.92 1.74
N VAL A 57 5.78 0.13 2.01
CA VAL A 57 7.22 0.18 1.70
C VAL A 57 8.01 0.02 2.98
N ALA A 58 8.92 -0.95 3.00
CA ALA A 58 9.73 -1.31 4.15
C ALA A 58 11.23 -1.09 3.88
N HIS A 59 11.93 -0.45 4.82
CA HIS A 59 13.38 -0.31 4.82
C HIS A 59 13.94 -0.31 6.25
N ALA A 60 15.26 -0.35 6.40
CA ALA A 60 15.92 -0.47 7.70
C ALA A 60 15.35 -1.65 8.51
N GLU A 61 15.06 -1.48 9.80
CA GLU A 61 14.43 -2.51 10.63
C GLU A 61 12.98 -2.81 10.19
N GLY A 62 12.39 -1.93 9.39
CA GLY A 62 11.04 -2.10 8.84
C GLY A 62 10.88 -3.31 7.92
N VAL A 63 11.97 -3.96 7.47
CA VAL A 63 11.90 -5.18 6.66
C VAL A 63 11.76 -6.44 7.51
N ASP A 64 12.02 -6.38 8.81
CA ASP A 64 12.15 -7.57 9.67
C ASP A 64 10.88 -8.42 9.73
N PHE A 65 9.70 -7.82 9.70
CA PHE A 65 8.45 -8.57 9.72
C PHE A 65 8.16 -9.34 8.42
N LEU A 66 8.88 -9.01 7.34
CA LEU A 66 8.77 -9.70 6.05
C LEU A 66 9.79 -10.85 5.90
N MET A 67 10.63 -11.06 6.90
CA MET A 67 11.56 -12.18 6.92
C MET A 67 10.84 -13.49 7.30
N GLU A 68 11.30 -14.61 6.75
CA GLU A 68 10.80 -15.94 7.11
C GLU A 68 10.89 -16.17 8.61
N GLY A 69 9.83 -16.71 9.20
CA GLY A 69 9.76 -17.06 10.61
C GLY A 69 9.55 -15.90 11.57
N ALA A 70 9.43 -14.65 11.08
CA ALA A 70 9.14 -13.49 11.95
C ALA A 70 7.77 -13.64 12.62
N LYS A 71 7.71 -13.37 13.94
CA LYS A 71 6.50 -13.51 14.76
C LYS A 71 6.23 -12.25 15.59
N THR A 72 4.95 -12.01 15.83
CA THR A 72 4.49 -11.02 16.79
C THR A 72 4.83 -11.47 18.21
N THR A 73 4.71 -10.57 19.20
CA THR A 73 4.98 -10.87 20.61
C THR A 73 4.09 -11.99 21.16
N ASN A 74 2.87 -12.17 20.62
CA ASN A 74 1.96 -13.25 21.00
C ASN A 74 2.12 -14.53 20.14
N GLY A 75 3.19 -14.63 19.34
CA GLY A 75 3.55 -15.81 18.58
C GLY A 75 2.86 -16.00 17.24
N GLN A 76 2.05 -15.03 16.78
CA GLN A 76 1.44 -15.10 15.46
C GLN A 76 2.47 -14.82 14.36
N GLU A 77 2.48 -15.58 13.31
CA GLU A 77 3.40 -15.39 12.20
C GLU A 77 3.01 -14.18 11.35
N PHE A 78 3.97 -13.29 11.10
CA PHE A 78 3.76 -12.16 10.20
C PHE A 78 3.44 -12.59 8.77
N ALA A 79 4.00 -13.71 8.31
CA ALA A 79 3.70 -14.27 6.99
C ALA A 79 2.19 -14.46 6.75
N ALA A 80 1.44 -14.94 7.75
CA ALA A 80 0.00 -15.10 7.66
C ALA A 80 -0.71 -13.75 7.58
N LEU A 81 -0.34 -12.79 8.44
CA LEU A 81 -0.94 -11.44 8.45
C LEU A 81 -0.69 -10.69 7.13
N VAL A 82 0.53 -10.79 6.61
CA VAL A 82 0.91 -10.19 5.32
C VAL A 82 0.14 -10.86 4.18
N GLY A 83 0.07 -12.19 4.17
CA GLY A 83 -0.66 -12.97 3.17
C GLY A 83 -2.15 -12.56 3.09
N ASP A 84 -2.80 -12.41 4.24
CA ASP A 84 -4.20 -11.95 4.31
C ASP A 84 -4.39 -10.56 3.70
N LEU A 85 -3.48 -9.64 3.97
CA LEU A 85 -3.54 -8.28 3.40
C LEU A 85 -3.21 -8.27 1.91
N MET A 86 -2.27 -9.09 1.46
CA MET A 86 -1.97 -9.26 0.03
C MET A 86 -3.18 -9.83 -0.73
N ALA A 87 -3.91 -10.77 -0.13
CA ALA A 87 -5.16 -11.28 -0.70
C ALA A 87 -6.23 -10.19 -0.84
N ARG A 88 -6.14 -9.12 -0.05
CA ARG A 88 -6.99 -7.92 -0.14
C ARG A 88 -6.41 -6.83 -1.05
N GLY A 89 -5.34 -7.11 -1.79
CA GLY A 89 -4.76 -6.20 -2.78
C GLY A 89 -3.64 -5.30 -2.28
N VAL A 90 -3.13 -5.48 -1.05
CA VAL A 90 -1.97 -4.73 -0.55
C VAL A 90 -0.71 -5.22 -1.22
N THR A 91 0.13 -4.30 -1.69
CA THR A 91 1.49 -4.59 -2.17
C THR A 91 2.50 -4.27 -1.08
N PHE A 92 3.42 -5.20 -0.81
CA PHE A 92 4.55 -4.98 0.07
C PHE A 92 5.84 -4.89 -0.75
N GLU A 93 6.62 -3.83 -0.51
CA GLU A 93 7.88 -3.58 -1.22
C GLU A 93 9.05 -3.47 -0.24
N ILE A 94 10.12 -4.21 -0.51
CA ILE A 94 11.32 -4.32 0.33
C ILE A 94 12.47 -3.54 -0.30
N CYS A 95 13.14 -2.69 0.48
CA CYS A 95 14.26 -1.87 0.04
C CYS A 95 15.53 -2.70 -0.19
N GLU A 96 16.06 -2.72 -1.42
CA GLU A 96 17.30 -3.46 -1.75
C GLU A 96 18.56 -2.83 -1.13
N ILE A 97 18.58 -1.51 -0.90
CA ILE A 97 19.67 -0.85 -0.16
C ILE A 97 19.75 -1.41 1.26
N THR A 98 18.60 -1.62 1.90
CA THR A 98 18.56 -2.25 3.24
C THR A 98 19.16 -3.65 3.22
N LEU A 99 18.82 -4.46 2.22
CA LEU A 99 19.40 -5.80 2.08
C LEU A 99 20.93 -5.74 1.99
N LYS A 100 21.44 -4.86 1.14
CA LYS A 100 22.89 -4.65 0.97
C LYS A 100 23.56 -4.21 2.28
N ASN A 101 23.01 -3.21 2.93
CA ASN A 101 23.60 -2.63 4.16
C ASN A 101 23.59 -3.61 5.34
N ARG A 102 22.58 -4.48 5.41
CA ARG A 102 22.42 -5.48 6.48
C ARG A 102 22.89 -6.86 6.09
N ASN A 103 23.47 -7.02 4.89
CA ASN A 103 23.92 -8.31 4.35
C ASN A 103 22.79 -9.38 4.34
N LEU A 104 21.57 -8.95 3.97
CA LEU A 104 20.42 -9.83 3.84
C LEU A 104 20.26 -10.31 2.39
N LYS A 105 19.75 -11.52 2.22
CA LYS A 105 19.48 -12.12 0.92
C LYS A 105 17.97 -12.19 0.67
N LYS A 106 17.55 -12.08 -0.60
CA LYS A 106 16.13 -12.14 -0.98
C LYS A 106 15.44 -13.42 -0.53
N GLU A 107 16.17 -14.53 -0.51
CA GLU A 107 15.67 -15.86 -0.10
C GLU A 107 15.32 -15.95 1.39
N GLN A 108 15.72 -14.96 2.20
CA GLN A 108 15.37 -14.90 3.63
C GLN A 108 14.00 -14.29 3.88
N PHE A 109 13.32 -13.80 2.84
CA PHE A 109 12.02 -13.14 2.94
C PHE A 109 10.90 -14.08 2.51
N ILE A 110 9.71 -13.85 3.08
CA ILE A 110 8.50 -14.56 2.69
C ILE A 110 8.16 -14.31 1.21
N LEU A 111 7.43 -15.25 0.61
CA LEU A 111 6.98 -15.10 -0.78
C LEU A 111 5.87 -14.06 -0.87
N GLY A 112 5.87 -13.32 -1.99
CA GLY A 112 4.82 -12.36 -2.33
C GLY A 112 5.27 -10.91 -2.34
N PRO A 113 5.94 -10.36 -1.29
CA PRO A 113 6.53 -9.04 -1.38
C PRO A 113 7.49 -8.90 -2.56
N THR A 114 7.51 -7.69 -3.15
CA THR A 114 8.45 -7.34 -4.21
C THR A 114 9.61 -6.52 -3.67
N PHE A 115 10.63 -6.28 -4.49
CA PHE A 115 11.81 -5.52 -4.09
C PHE A 115 11.87 -4.22 -4.88
N THR A 116 12.25 -3.12 -4.20
CA THR A 116 12.47 -1.82 -4.83
C THR A 116 13.92 -1.37 -4.59
N PRO A 117 14.59 -0.72 -5.56
CA PRO A 117 15.98 -0.32 -5.41
C PRO A 117 16.24 0.53 -4.15
N SER A 118 15.34 1.47 -3.83
CA SER A 118 15.43 2.33 -2.65
C SER A 118 14.04 2.60 -2.07
N GLY A 119 13.82 2.22 -0.81
CA GLY A 119 12.55 2.45 -0.13
C GLY A 119 12.20 3.94 -0.02
N VAL A 120 13.15 4.80 0.36
CA VAL A 120 12.91 6.24 0.50
C VAL A 120 12.64 6.92 -0.84
N VAL A 121 13.35 6.54 -1.91
CA VAL A 121 13.08 7.05 -3.25
C VAL A 121 11.71 6.58 -3.74
N ARG A 122 11.35 5.33 -3.46
CA ARG A 122 10.04 4.77 -3.81
C ARG A 122 8.90 5.56 -3.14
N ILE A 123 9.00 5.82 -1.83
CA ILE A 123 8.04 6.62 -1.08
C ILE A 123 7.91 8.03 -1.68
N ALA A 124 9.05 8.69 -1.93
CA ALA A 124 9.06 10.03 -2.53
C ALA A 124 8.37 10.06 -3.91
N ASN A 125 8.64 9.07 -4.77
CA ASN A 125 8.03 8.97 -6.08
C ASN A 125 6.51 8.71 -6.00
N LEU A 126 6.08 7.83 -5.10
CA LEU A 126 4.66 7.57 -4.88
C LEU A 126 3.91 8.84 -4.50
N GLN A 127 4.49 9.67 -3.61
CA GLN A 127 3.89 10.94 -3.20
C GLN A 127 3.97 12.00 -4.28
N ALA A 128 5.17 12.26 -4.83
CA ALA A 128 5.41 13.40 -5.72
C ALA A 128 4.86 13.19 -7.13
N ARG A 129 4.80 11.96 -7.62
CA ARG A 129 4.43 11.65 -9.02
C ARG A 129 3.13 10.89 -9.16
N GLU A 130 2.76 10.09 -8.17
CA GLU A 130 1.59 9.22 -8.24
C GLU A 130 0.48 9.60 -7.28
N GLN A 131 0.64 10.68 -6.50
CA GLN A 131 -0.36 11.26 -5.60
C GLN A 131 -0.82 10.30 -4.48
N TYR A 132 0.10 9.52 -3.93
CA TYR A 132 -0.18 8.71 -2.75
C TYR A 132 -0.17 9.57 -1.48
N ALA A 133 -1.20 9.40 -0.65
CA ALA A 133 -1.16 9.88 0.74
C ALA A 133 -0.12 9.07 1.53
N TYR A 134 0.53 9.70 2.52
CA TYR A 134 1.57 9.07 3.32
C TYR A 134 1.08 8.78 4.73
N ILE A 135 1.26 7.54 5.18
CA ILE A 135 1.00 7.12 6.56
C ILE A 135 2.23 6.42 7.13
N LYS A 136 2.68 6.90 8.28
CA LYS A 136 3.68 6.20 9.10
C LYS A 136 2.97 5.63 10.34
N PRO A 137 2.89 4.30 10.47
CA PRO A 137 2.21 3.66 11.59
C PRO A 137 2.98 3.77 12.92
#